data_d32a2ad91fa5c224a0e05559098877f6
#
_entry.id   d32a2ad91fa5c224a0e05559098877f6
#
_cell.length_a   1.000
_cell.length_b   1.000
_cell.length_c   1.000
_cell.angle_alpha   90.00
_cell.angle_beta   90.00
_cell.angle_gamma   90.00
#
_symmetry.space_group_name_H-M   'P 1'
#
loop_
_entity.id
_entity.type
_entity.pdbx_description
1 polymer ?
#
loop_
_entity_poly.entity_id
_entity_poly.type
_entity_poly.pdbx_seq_one_letter_code
_entity_poly.pdbx_strand_id
1 'polypeptide(L)'
;MNETINAGGLPVMPNMQRLKGEGIWFENFFANSFRTDRGEVAILSGFPAQTRMSIMKLPAKSRNLPSLARSLSGAGYATCFSYGGDLNFTNQASYMYATGWQQLTWQKDLRFDTPPADWGYDDAVMCDWFADRVIALSGKGEPFPAGMLTLSSHRPFDVPFSKFDDKELNAFAFSDECVGRMVDKLKASPAWDNLLLVLVADHGYPWPRSLSFT
;
A
#
# COMPACT_ATOMS: atom_id res chain seq x y z
N MET A 1 -0.95 6.55 -9.52
CA MET A 1 0.39 7.14 -9.27
C MET A 1 0.76 7.99 -10.47
N ASN A 2 1.31 9.17 -10.27
CA ASN A 2 1.77 10.00 -11.39
C ASN A 2 3.30 9.86 -11.52
N GLU A 3 3.72 8.80 -12.18
CA GLU A 3 5.12 8.45 -12.39
C GLU A 3 5.88 9.47 -13.25
N THR A 4 5.16 10.39 -13.90
CA THR A 4 5.76 11.37 -14.80
C THR A 4 6.08 12.72 -14.15
N ILE A 5 5.85 12.87 -12.84
CA ILE A 5 6.19 14.12 -12.15
C ILE A 5 7.70 14.33 -12.17
N ASN A 6 8.11 15.51 -12.66
CA ASN A 6 9.50 15.96 -12.63
C ASN A 6 9.61 17.25 -11.81
N ALA A 7 10.66 17.37 -11.02
CA ALA A 7 10.99 18.55 -10.26
C ALA A 7 12.49 18.87 -10.39
N GLY A 8 12.84 20.11 -10.72
CA GLY A 8 14.24 20.50 -10.96
C GLY A 8 14.94 19.68 -12.05
N GLY A 9 14.20 19.20 -13.07
CA GLY A 9 14.73 18.35 -14.13
C GLY A 9 14.96 16.88 -13.75
N LEU A 10 14.59 16.46 -12.52
CA LEU A 10 14.73 15.10 -12.02
C LEU A 10 13.36 14.42 -11.89
N PRO A 11 13.24 13.14 -12.24
CA PRO A 11 12.02 12.39 -11.99
C PRO A 11 11.81 12.20 -10.47
N VAL A 12 10.57 12.40 -10.02
CA VAL A 12 10.21 12.22 -8.61
C VAL A 12 10.07 10.73 -8.28
N MET A 13 9.53 9.93 -9.22
CA MET A 13 9.24 8.51 -9.02
C MET A 13 9.92 7.64 -10.11
N PRO A 14 11.27 7.59 -10.15
CA PRO A 14 11.99 6.86 -11.20
C PRO A 14 11.79 5.35 -11.15
N ASN A 15 11.53 4.76 -9.97
CA ASN A 15 11.28 3.33 -9.84
C ASN A 15 9.92 2.95 -10.43
N MET A 16 8.87 3.76 -10.23
CA MET A 16 7.58 3.54 -10.88
C MET A 16 7.70 3.65 -12.40
N GLN A 17 8.51 4.59 -12.91
CA GLN A 17 8.80 4.69 -14.35
C GLN A 17 9.49 3.43 -14.88
N ARG A 18 10.46 2.90 -14.15
CA ARG A 18 11.15 1.65 -14.48
C ARG A 18 10.18 0.47 -14.49
N LEU A 19 9.41 0.30 -13.41
CA LEU A 19 8.47 -0.81 -13.25
C LEU A 19 7.34 -0.78 -14.27
N LYS A 20 6.92 0.40 -14.73
CA LYS A 20 5.98 0.54 -15.86
C LYS A 20 6.47 -0.17 -17.12
N GLY A 21 7.78 -0.15 -17.37
CA GLY A 21 8.40 -0.85 -18.53
C GLY A 21 8.60 -2.34 -18.34
N GLU A 22 8.47 -2.85 -17.11
CA GLU A 22 8.78 -4.24 -16.76
C GLU A 22 7.52 -5.11 -16.55
N GLY A 23 6.33 -4.52 -16.57
CA GLY A 23 5.09 -5.21 -16.26
C GLY A 23 3.89 -4.72 -17.07
N ILE A 24 2.70 -5.06 -16.61
CA ILE A 24 1.45 -4.57 -17.19
C ILE A 24 1.07 -3.28 -16.48
N TRP A 25 0.94 -2.21 -17.24
CA TRP A 25 0.56 -0.89 -16.74
C TRP A 25 -0.85 -0.52 -17.22
N PHE A 26 -1.74 -0.20 -16.28
CA PHE A 26 -3.11 0.21 -16.57
C PHE A 26 -3.19 1.74 -16.59
N GLU A 27 -3.16 2.36 -17.76
CA GLU A 27 -3.16 3.83 -17.91
C GLU A 27 -4.48 4.49 -17.51
N ASN A 28 -5.60 3.80 -17.75
CA ASN A 28 -6.95 4.29 -17.45
C ASN A 28 -7.51 3.69 -16.15
N PHE A 29 -6.68 3.58 -15.13
CA PHE A 29 -7.07 3.11 -13.81
C PHE A 29 -7.22 4.28 -12.85
N PHE A 30 -8.44 4.55 -12.40
CA PHE A 30 -8.76 5.70 -11.58
C PHE A 30 -9.09 5.27 -10.15
N ALA A 31 -8.57 6.03 -9.16
CA ALA A 31 -8.94 5.82 -7.77
C ALA A 31 -10.42 6.15 -7.55
N ASN A 32 -11.10 5.30 -6.79
CA ASN A 32 -12.54 5.44 -6.52
C ASN A 32 -12.84 6.48 -5.45
N SER A 33 -11.83 7.02 -4.77
CA SER A 33 -11.95 7.99 -3.68
C SER A 33 -10.68 8.83 -3.51
N PHE A 34 -10.72 9.72 -2.53
CA PHE A 34 -9.62 10.58 -2.09
C PHE A 34 -9.19 10.27 -0.63
N ARG A 35 -9.58 9.11 -0.10
CA ARG A 35 -9.25 8.68 1.27
C ARG A 35 -9.01 7.18 1.32
N THR A 36 -8.01 6.79 2.11
CA THR A 36 -7.58 5.39 2.31
C THR A 36 -8.73 4.47 2.74
N ASP A 37 -9.54 4.86 3.73
CA ASP A 37 -10.65 4.05 4.25
C ASP A 37 -11.75 3.72 3.22
N ARG A 38 -11.75 4.38 2.08
CA ARG A 38 -12.66 4.14 0.96
C ARG A 38 -11.95 3.46 -0.21
N GLY A 39 -10.72 3.88 -0.46
CA GLY A 39 -9.87 3.29 -1.49
C GLY A 39 -9.59 1.81 -1.23
N GLU A 40 -9.23 1.47 0.00
CA GLU A 40 -9.03 0.07 0.42
C GLU A 40 -10.29 -0.78 0.20
N VAL A 41 -11.45 -0.27 0.60
CA VAL A 41 -12.72 -0.99 0.38
C VAL A 41 -13.00 -1.17 -1.11
N ALA A 42 -12.72 -0.16 -1.93
CA ALA A 42 -12.90 -0.26 -3.38
C ALA A 42 -11.97 -1.31 -4.00
N ILE A 43 -10.71 -1.37 -3.56
CA ILE A 43 -9.72 -2.33 -4.05
C ILE A 43 -10.01 -3.75 -3.54
N LEU A 44 -10.21 -3.90 -2.23
CA LEU A 44 -10.26 -5.21 -1.58
C LEU A 44 -11.63 -5.86 -1.59
N SER A 45 -12.70 -5.06 -1.80
CA SER A 45 -14.09 -5.53 -1.82
C SER A 45 -14.83 -5.22 -3.13
N GLY A 46 -14.24 -4.47 -4.07
CA GLY A 46 -14.92 -4.04 -5.29
C GLY A 46 -16.14 -3.16 -5.01
N PHE A 47 -16.22 -2.52 -3.84
CA PHE A 47 -17.37 -1.74 -3.42
C PHE A 47 -17.12 -0.24 -3.63
N PRO A 48 -17.98 0.46 -4.38
CA PRO A 48 -17.78 1.88 -4.70
C PRO A 48 -17.70 2.76 -3.47
N ALA A 49 -16.81 3.76 -3.50
CA ALA A 49 -16.66 4.72 -2.42
C ALA A 49 -17.94 5.53 -2.17
N GLN A 50 -18.28 5.70 -0.90
CA GLN A 50 -19.42 6.48 -0.47
C GLN A 50 -19.02 7.94 -0.26
N THR A 51 -19.88 8.89 -0.63
CA THR A 51 -19.58 10.32 -0.58
C THR A 51 -19.43 10.88 0.85
N ARG A 52 -20.24 10.41 1.80
CA ARG A 52 -20.27 10.97 3.16
C ARG A 52 -19.42 10.19 4.17
N MET A 53 -19.50 8.87 4.17
CA MET A 53 -18.84 8.03 5.17
C MET A 53 -18.38 6.71 4.54
N SER A 54 -17.19 6.23 4.90
CA SER A 54 -16.76 4.91 4.50
C SER A 54 -17.61 3.83 5.14
N ILE A 55 -17.98 2.82 4.34
CA ILE A 55 -18.67 1.62 4.84
C ILE A 55 -17.81 0.81 5.82
N MET A 56 -16.48 1.00 5.77
CA MET A 56 -15.54 0.41 6.73
C MET A 56 -15.91 0.75 8.18
N LYS A 57 -16.49 1.94 8.42
CA LYS A 57 -16.95 2.40 9.74
C LYS A 57 -18.28 1.78 10.19
N LEU A 58 -18.86 0.91 9.38
CA LEU A 58 -20.13 0.23 9.64
C LEU A 58 -19.92 -1.29 9.63
N PRO A 59 -19.35 -1.91 10.70
CA PRO A 59 -18.97 -3.33 10.71
C PRO A 59 -20.11 -4.29 10.35
N ALA A 60 -21.33 -3.98 10.81
CA ALA A 60 -22.50 -4.80 10.49
C ALA A 60 -22.85 -4.85 8.99
N LYS A 61 -22.39 -3.86 8.22
CA LYS A 61 -22.59 -3.78 6.76
C LYS A 61 -21.34 -4.28 6.01
N SER A 62 -20.17 -3.79 6.40
CA SER A 62 -18.92 -4.10 5.71
C SER A 62 -18.55 -5.60 5.73
N ARG A 63 -18.92 -6.34 6.80
CA ARG A 63 -18.70 -7.80 6.87
C ARG A 63 -19.40 -8.61 5.78
N ASN A 64 -20.44 -8.06 5.16
CA ASN A 64 -21.21 -8.73 4.10
C ASN A 64 -20.73 -8.39 2.68
N LEU A 65 -19.71 -7.54 2.56
CA LEU A 65 -19.15 -7.18 1.25
C LEU A 65 -18.47 -8.39 0.61
N PRO A 66 -18.41 -8.44 -0.73
CA PRO A 66 -17.45 -9.27 -1.44
C PRO A 66 -16.04 -8.99 -0.90
N SER A 67 -15.15 -9.96 -0.98
CA SER A 67 -13.79 -9.78 -0.48
C SER A 67 -12.79 -10.64 -1.23
N LEU A 68 -11.72 -10.01 -1.66
CA LEU A 68 -10.57 -10.70 -2.25
C LEU A 68 -10.02 -11.76 -1.26
N ALA A 69 -9.83 -11.37 0.01
CA ALA A 69 -9.30 -12.28 1.02
C ALA A 69 -10.20 -13.48 1.26
N ARG A 70 -11.52 -13.28 1.36
CA ARG A 70 -12.47 -14.39 1.55
C ARG A 70 -12.50 -15.33 0.33
N SER A 71 -12.46 -14.78 -0.88
CA SER A 71 -12.43 -15.58 -2.10
C SER A 71 -11.17 -16.43 -2.18
N LEU A 72 -10.01 -15.85 -1.89
CA LEU A 72 -8.74 -16.56 -1.91
C LEU A 72 -8.62 -17.56 -0.75
N SER A 73 -9.06 -17.19 0.45
CA SER A 73 -9.11 -18.14 1.59
C SER A 73 -10.02 -19.34 1.31
N GLY A 74 -11.17 -19.11 0.66
CA GLY A 74 -12.05 -20.18 0.20
C GLY A 74 -11.41 -21.11 -0.84
N ALA A 75 -10.40 -20.62 -1.57
CA ALA A 75 -9.58 -21.38 -2.50
C ALA A 75 -8.31 -21.99 -1.85
N GLY A 76 -8.18 -21.93 -0.52
CA GLY A 76 -7.06 -22.53 0.21
C GLY A 76 -5.83 -21.64 0.38
N TYR A 77 -5.93 -20.33 0.12
CA TYR A 77 -4.83 -19.40 0.32
C TYR A 77 -4.76 -18.92 1.78
N ALA A 78 -3.55 -18.84 2.33
CA ALA A 78 -3.28 -18.24 3.65
C ALA A 78 -3.17 -16.71 3.53
N THR A 79 -4.20 -15.97 3.94
CA THR A 79 -4.29 -14.52 3.71
C THR A 79 -3.64 -13.70 4.82
N CYS A 80 -2.78 -12.75 4.49
CA CYS A 80 -2.17 -11.84 5.45
C CYS A 80 -2.11 -10.39 4.93
N PHE A 81 -2.22 -9.43 5.87
CA PHE A 81 -2.14 -8.01 5.57
C PHE A 81 -1.25 -7.30 6.59
N SER A 82 -0.48 -6.32 6.14
CA SER A 82 0.52 -5.63 6.95
C SER A 82 0.41 -4.11 6.80
N TYR A 83 0.68 -3.39 7.90
CA TYR A 83 0.65 -1.93 7.92
C TYR A 83 1.63 -1.38 8.96
N GLY A 84 2.40 -0.36 8.60
CA GLY A 84 3.31 0.30 9.52
C GLY A 84 2.62 1.14 10.59
N GLY A 85 1.38 1.55 10.39
CA GLY A 85 0.58 2.36 11.29
C GLY A 85 -0.43 1.56 12.13
N ASP A 86 -1.37 2.28 12.75
CA ASP A 86 -2.42 1.69 13.59
C ASP A 86 -3.67 1.32 12.78
N LEU A 87 -3.93 0.02 12.62
CA LEU A 87 -5.13 -0.49 11.94
C LEU A 87 -6.44 -0.24 12.71
N ASN A 88 -6.41 0.23 13.96
CA ASN A 88 -7.63 0.68 14.64
C ASN A 88 -8.13 2.01 14.08
N PHE A 89 -7.22 2.80 13.51
CA PHE A 89 -7.62 4.04 12.83
C PHE A 89 -8.61 3.73 11.72
N THR A 90 -9.70 4.50 11.64
CA THR A 90 -10.81 4.31 10.68
C THR A 90 -11.45 2.92 10.66
N ASN A 91 -11.19 2.09 11.68
CA ASN A 91 -11.77 0.74 11.83
C ASN A 91 -11.26 -0.30 10.82
N GLN A 92 -10.04 -0.11 10.29
CA GLN A 92 -9.42 -1.00 9.30
C GLN A 92 -9.29 -2.44 9.81
N ALA A 93 -8.78 -2.64 11.04
CA ALA A 93 -8.62 -3.99 11.59
C ALA A 93 -9.94 -4.77 11.62
N SER A 94 -11.02 -4.14 12.07
CA SER A 94 -12.34 -4.75 12.10
C SER A 94 -12.85 -5.12 10.70
N TYR A 95 -12.64 -4.22 9.72
CA TYR A 95 -12.98 -4.48 8.32
C TYR A 95 -12.16 -5.64 7.75
N MET A 96 -10.85 -5.64 7.94
CA MET A 96 -9.96 -6.69 7.42
C MET A 96 -10.34 -8.07 7.95
N TYR A 97 -10.50 -8.22 9.28
CA TYR A 97 -10.92 -9.50 9.85
C TYR A 97 -12.33 -9.92 9.39
N ALA A 98 -13.28 -9.00 9.34
CA ALA A 98 -14.63 -9.29 8.91
C ALA A 98 -14.72 -9.69 7.42
N THR A 99 -13.76 -9.26 6.61
CA THR A 99 -13.69 -9.59 5.17
C THR A 99 -12.76 -10.75 4.85
N GLY A 100 -12.18 -11.41 5.86
CA GLY A 100 -11.52 -12.71 5.69
C GLY A 100 -9.99 -12.68 5.67
N TRP A 101 -9.35 -11.57 6.00
CA TRP A 101 -7.92 -11.55 6.26
C TRP A 101 -7.63 -12.32 7.56
N GLN A 102 -6.84 -13.38 7.48
CA GLN A 102 -6.61 -14.30 8.60
C GLN A 102 -5.52 -13.79 9.55
N GLN A 103 -4.51 -13.14 9.01
CA GLN A 103 -3.41 -12.60 9.77
C GLN A 103 -3.20 -11.11 9.47
N LEU A 104 -3.31 -10.28 10.51
CA LEU A 104 -2.95 -8.87 10.45
C LEU A 104 -1.68 -8.66 11.26
N THR A 105 -0.72 -7.92 10.67
CA THR A 105 0.51 -7.50 11.35
C THR A 105 0.64 -5.99 11.16
N TRP A 106 0.61 -5.23 12.26
CA TRP A 106 0.73 -3.78 12.18
C TRP A 106 1.63 -3.21 13.28
N GLN A 107 1.75 -1.90 13.43
CA GLN A 107 2.67 -1.22 14.34
C GLN A 107 2.80 -1.88 15.72
N LYS A 108 1.72 -2.29 16.35
CA LYS A 108 1.75 -2.91 17.70
C LYS A 108 2.50 -4.25 17.75
N ASP A 109 2.56 -4.97 16.64
CA ASP A 109 3.16 -6.31 16.52
C ASP A 109 4.62 -6.25 16.02
N LEU A 110 5.04 -5.09 15.52
CA LEU A 110 6.35 -4.86 14.91
C LEU A 110 7.34 -4.29 15.93
N ARG A 111 8.61 -4.63 15.76
CA ARG A 111 9.72 -4.06 16.53
C ARG A 111 10.91 -3.90 15.60
N PHE A 112 11.27 -2.65 15.34
CA PHE A 112 12.46 -2.28 14.58
C PHE A 112 13.37 -1.42 15.47
N ASP A 113 14.64 -1.32 15.11
CA ASP A 113 15.59 -0.49 15.84
C ASP A 113 15.23 1.01 15.71
N THR A 114 14.68 1.41 14.57
CA THR A 114 14.13 2.75 14.38
C THR A 114 12.75 2.84 15.04
N PRO A 115 12.52 3.80 15.94
CA PRO A 115 11.21 4.00 16.56
C PRO A 115 10.18 4.46 15.50
N PRO A 116 8.88 4.15 15.71
CA PRO A 116 7.84 4.66 14.83
C PRO A 116 7.70 6.17 14.97
N ALA A 117 7.39 6.86 13.87
CA ALA A 117 6.95 8.24 13.87
C ALA A 117 5.48 8.35 14.35
N ASP A 118 4.89 9.55 14.31
CA ASP A 118 3.52 9.82 14.79
C ASP A 118 2.46 8.89 14.19
N TRP A 119 2.62 8.51 12.92
CA TRP A 119 1.67 7.64 12.23
C TRP A 119 2.09 6.17 12.16
N GLY A 120 3.33 5.85 12.55
CA GLY A 120 3.84 4.50 12.52
C GLY A 120 5.25 4.39 11.92
N TYR A 121 5.61 3.18 11.52
CA TYR A 121 6.88 2.89 10.87
C TYR A 121 6.86 3.35 9.41
N ASP A 122 7.97 3.93 8.96
CA ASP A 122 8.12 4.41 7.60
C ASP A 122 8.25 3.28 6.56
N ASP A 123 8.14 3.66 5.29
CA ASP A 123 8.19 2.70 4.19
C ASP A 123 9.56 2.04 4.03
N ALA A 124 10.67 2.63 4.53
CA ALA A 124 11.99 2.02 4.40
C ALA A 124 12.08 0.71 5.18
N VAL A 125 11.67 0.72 6.45
CA VAL A 125 11.69 -0.48 7.28
C VAL A 125 10.55 -1.43 6.91
N MET A 126 9.38 -0.90 6.56
CA MET A 126 8.22 -1.72 6.21
C MET A 126 8.38 -2.46 4.89
N CYS A 127 8.87 -1.83 3.85
CA CYS A 127 9.11 -2.47 2.55
C CYS A 127 10.18 -3.56 2.63
N ASP A 128 11.25 -3.30 3.38
CA ASP A 128 12.32 -4.29 3.58
C ASP A 128 11.80 -5.52 4.34
N TRP A 129 11.14 -5.29 5.46
CA TRP A 129 10.50 -6.34 6.26
C TRP A 129 9.45 -7.13 5.47
N PHE A 130 8.64 -6.44 4.67
CA PHE A 130 7.58 -7.08 3.88
C PHE A 130 8.17 -7.97 2.78
N ALA A 131 9.27 -7.56 2.15
CA ALA A 131 9.99 -8.40 1.21
C ALA A 131 10.48 -9.70 1.87
N ASP A 132 11.11 -9.61 3.06
CA ASP A 132 11.55 -10.80 3.81
C ASP A 132 10.38 -11.70 4.17
N ARG A 133 9.26 -11.12 4.56
CA ARG A 133 8.05 -11.87 4.87
C ARG A 133 7.49 -12.61 3.66
N VAL A 134 7.41 -11.96 2.49
CA VAL A 134 6.97 -12.60 1.24
C VAL A 134 7.90 -13.76 0.86
N ILE A 135 9.21 -13.55 0.95
CA ILE A 135 10.21 -14.60 0.70
C ILE A 135 10.01 -15.78 1.66
N ALA A 136 9.84 -15.51 2.94
CA ALA A 136 9.62 -16.55 3.94
C ALA A 136 8.29 -17.31 3.74
N LEU A 137 7.24 -16.63 3.29
CA LEU A 137 5.95 -17.25 2.97
C LEU A 137 6.06 -18.15 1.74
N SER A 138 6.76 -17.70 0.68
CA SER A 138 6.96 -18.49 -0.54
C SER A 138 7.69 -19.81 -0.28
N GLY A 139 8.61 -19.81 0.69
CA GLY A 139 9.34 -21.02 1.11
C GLY A 139 8.49 -22.09 1.81
N LYS A 140 7.26 -21.77 2.22
CA LYS A 140 6.37 -22.73 2.89
C LYS A 140 5.61 -23.65 1.94
N GLY A 141 5.57 -23.32 0.65
CA GLY A 141 4.86 -24.11 -0.36
C GLY A 141 3.33 -23.96 -0.32
N GLU A 142 2.79 -23.11 0.53
CA GLU A 142 1.36 -22.80 0.59
C GLU A 142 1.06 -21.52 -0.20
N PRO A 143 -0.01 -21.47 -1.00
CA PRO A 143 -0.37 -20.25 -1.72
C PRO A 143 -0.85 -19.17 -0.73
N PHE A 144 -0.44 -17.92 -0.97
CA PHE A 144 -0.77 -16.81 -0.08
C PHE A 144 -0.99 -15.51 -0.86
N PRO A 145 -1.98 -14.71 -0.54
CA PRO A 145 -1.98 -13.28 -0.79
C PRO A 145 -1.40 -12.57 0.42
N ALA A 146 -0.41 -11.73 0.21
CA ALA A 146 0.11 -10.79 1.20
C ALA A 146 -0.18 -9.37 0.73
N GLY A 147 -0.88 -8.58 1.56
CA GLY A 147 -1.12 -7.17 1.33
C GLY A 147 -0.26 -6.30 2.24
N MET A 148 0.14 -5.13 1.76
CA MET A 148 0.77 -4.09 2.57
C MET A 148 0.27 -2.72 2.13
N LEU A 149 -0.06 -1.87 3.09
CA LEU A 149 -0.32 -0.46 2.88
C LEU A 149 0.95 0.34 3.22
N THR A 150 1.41 1.20 2.30
CA THR A 150 2.50 2.15 2.53
C THR A 150 2.01 3.36 3.34
N LEU A 151 2.92 4.07 4.01
CA LEU A 151 2.57 5.15 4.92
C LEU A 151 3.30 6.47 4.65
N SER A 152 4.54 6.41 4.17
CA SER A 152 5.42 7.59 4.13
C SER A 152 4.96 8.71 3.20
N SER A 153 4.13 8.39 2.19
CA SER A 153 3.48 9.39 1.33
C SER A 153 2.24 10.06 1.96
N HIS A 154 1.98 9.82 3.27
CA HIS A 154 0.92 10.44 4.04
C HIS A 154 1.40 11.73 4.73
N ARG A 155 0.48 12.68 4.98
CA ARG A 155 0.77 13.86 5.82
C ARG A 155 1.23 13.43 7.21
N PRO A 156 2.20 14.13 7.82
CA PRO A 156 2.78 15.44 7.48
C PRO A 156 3.92 15.42 6.45
N PHE A 157 4.19 14.29 5.76
CA PHE A 157 5.25 14.12 4.77
C PHE A 157 6.67 14.24 5.36
N ASP A 158 6.81 13.85 6.61
CA ASP A 158 8.11 13.83 7.30
C ASP A 158 8.82 12.51 7.00
N VAL A 159 9.79 12.58 6.09
CA VAL A 159 10.61 11.45 5.65
C VAL A 159 12.09 11.79 5.79
N PRO A 160 12.98 10.82 6.03
CA PRO A 160 14.42 11.03 6.09
C PRO A 160 15.01 11.18 4.67
N PHE A 161 14.44 12.09 3.86
CA PHE A 161 14.76 12.27 2.46
C PHE A 161 14.58 13.73 2.07
N SER A 162 15.59 14.32 1.43
CA SER A 162 15.62 15.75 1.08
C SER A 162 16.27 15.96 -0.29
N LYS A 163 15.58 15.50 -1.34
CA LYS A 163 16.03 15.62 -2.73
C LYS A 163 15.42 16.83 -3.43
N PHE A 164 14.25 17.26 -2.97
CA PHE A 164 13.47 18.36 -3.51
C PHE A 164 13.18 19.41 -2.45
N ASP A 165 12.92 20.65 -2.85
CA ASP A 165 12.51 21.74 -1.92
C ASP A 165 11.08 21.53 -1.38
N ASP A 166 10.30 20.63 -1.97
CA ASP A 166 8.92 20.32 -1.63
C ASP A 166 8.84 19.03 -0.81
N LYS A 167 8.27 19.12 0.42
CA LYS A 167 8.10 17.98 1.32
C LYS A 167 7.23 16.86 0.73
N GLU A 168 6.18 17.21 -0.01
CA GLU A 168 5.27 16.24 -0.62
C GLU A 168 6.00 15.43 -1.67
N LEU A 169 6.83 16.09 -2.50
CA LEU A 169 7.65 15.42 -3.50
C LEU A 169 8.73 14.54 -2.87
N ASN A 170 9.33 14.98 -1.77
CA ASN A 170 10.28 14.15 -1.02
C ASN A 170 9.62 12.88 -0.49
N ALA A 171 8.40 12.98 0.05
CA ALA A 171 7.66 11.83 0.55
C ALA A 171 7.28 10.84 -0.56
N PHE A 172 6.85 11.33 -1.72
CA PHE A 172 6.57 10.47 -2.88
C PHE A 172 7.84 9.80 -3.41
N ALA A 173 8.95 10.55 -3.52
CA ALA A 173 10.23 10.01 -3.96
C ALA A 173 10.79 8.99 -2.97
N PHE A 174 10.61 9.20 -1.67
CA PHE A 174 11.00 8.26 -0.64
C PHE A 174 10.23 6.94 -0.72
N SER A 175 8.90 7.01 -0.83
CA SER A 175 8.06 5.82 -1.00
C SER A 175 8.41 5.08 -2.30
N ASP A 176 8.66 5.81 -3.41
CA ASP A 176 9.09 5.21 -4.68
C ASP A 176 10.41 4.44 -4.53
N GLU A 177 11.40 5.03 -3.83
CA GLU A 177 12.68 4.37 -3.58
C GLU A 177 12.52 3.13 -2.71
N CYS A 178 11.68 3.20 -1.66
CA CYS A 178 11.43 2.06 -0.76
C CYS A 178 10.74 0.90 -1.51
N VAL A 179 9.73 1.20 -2.32
CA VAL A 179 9.06 0.21 -3.16
C VAL A 179 10.02 -0.36 -4.22
N GLY A 180 10.84 0.49 -4.84
CA GLY A 180 11.86 0.04 -5.79
C GLY A 180 12.81 -0.99 -5.18
N ARG A 181 13.37 -0.70 -4.00
CA ARG A 181 14.26 -1.63 -3.26
C ARG A 181 13.55 -2.92 -2.87
N MET A 182 12.29 -2.83 -2.41
CA MET A 182 11.47 -4.01 -2.11
C MET A 182 11.34 -4.92 -3.34
N VAL A 183 11.00 -4.35 -4.49
CA VAL A 183 10.86 -5.11 -5.74
C VAL A 183 12.19 -5.74 -6.15
N ASP A 184 13.29 -5.00 -6.06
CA ASP A 184 14.61 -5.53 -6.42
C ASP A 184 15.04 -6.68 -5.47
N LYS A 185 14.74 -6.58 -4.18
CA LYS A 185 14.96 -7.66 -3.19
C LYS A 185 14.14 -8.90 -3.51
N LEU A 186 12.86 -8.72 -3.87
CA LEU A 186 12.00 -9.83 -4.29
C LEU A 186 12.52 -10.50 -5.57
N LYS A 187 12.94 -9.71 -6.57
CA LYS A 187 13.53 -10.21 -7.81
C LYS A 187 14.82 -11.01 -7.60
N ALA A 188 15.61 -10.65 -6.60
CA ALA A 188 16.81 -11.36 -6.25
C ALA A 188 16.56 -12.68 -5.47
N SER A 189 15.32 -13.02 -5.19
CA SER A 189 14.93 -14.20 -4.41
C SER A 189 14.22 -15.25 -5.27
N PRO A 190 14.23 -16.54 -4.85
CA PRO A 190 13.46 -17.59 -5.53
C PRO A 190 11.94 -17.36 -5.51
N ALA A 191 11.44 -16.49 -4.64
CA ALA A 191 10.02 -16.17 -4.59
C ALA A 191 9.51 -15.53 -5.89
N TRP A 192 10.38 -14.84 -6.62
CA TRP A 192 10.02 -14.12 -7.83
C TRP A 192 9.48 -15.00 -8.95
N ASP A 193 9.95 -16.22 -9.08
CA ASP A 193 9.57 -17.15 -10.17
C ASP A 193 8.09 -17.51 -10.15
N ASN A 194 7.41 -17.36 -8.99
CA ASN A 194 5.99 -17.67 -8.83
C ASN A 194 5.24 -16.58 -8.05
N LEU A 195 5.61 -15.32 -8.25
CA LEU A 195 5.03 -14.16 -7.58
C LEU A 195 4.26 -13.26 -8.57
N LEU A 196 2.99 -13.02 -8.30
CA LEU A 196 2.26 -11.92 -8.91
C LEU A 196 2.32 -10.71 -7.95
N LEU A 197 3.05 -9.66 -8.34
CA LEU A 197 3.11 -8.40 -7.60
C LEU A 197 2.13 -7.39 -8.22
N VAL A 198 1.23 -6.85 -7.39
CA VAL A 198 0.27 -5.82 -7.79
C VAL A 198 0.54 -4.55 -6.99
N LEU A 199 0.87 -3.46 -7.68
CA LEU A 199 1.03 -2.13 -7.11
C LEU A 199 -0.18 -1.28 -7.50
N VAL A 200 -0.92 -0.77 -6.52
CA VAL A 200 -2.12 0.03 -6.76
C VAL A 200 -2.22 1.17 -5.76
N ALA A 201 -2.55 2.37 -6.23
CA ALA A 201 -2.83 3.48 -5.35
C ALA A 201 -4.24 3.35 -4.77
N ASP A 202 -4.39 3.55 -3.45
CA ASP A 202 -5.68 3.57 -2.77
C ASP A 202 -6.49 4.82 -3.14
N HIS A 203 -5.82 5.96 -3.32
CA HIS A 203 -6.42 7.20 -3.82
C HIS A 203 -5.39 8.12 -4.48
N GLY A 204 -5.89 9.15 -5.17
CA GLY A 204 -5.07 10.23 -5.71
C GLY A 204 -4.75 11.30 -4.65
N TYR A 205 -3.76 12.11 -4.96
CA TYR A 205 -3.39 13.30 -4.19
C TYR A 205 -3.35 14.53 -5.11
N PRO A 206 -3.98 15.67 -4.74
CA PRO A 206 -3.99 16.88 -5.55
C PRO A 206 -2.64 17.61 -5.46
N TRP A 207 -1.76 17.35 -6.40
CA TRP A 207 -0.48 18.05 -6.55
C TRP A 207 -0.27 18.42 -8.03
N PRO A 208 0.25 19.61 -8.35
CA PRO A 208 0.48 20.75 -7.45
C PRO A 208 -0.84 21.37 -6.98
N ARG A 209 -0.85 21.92 -5.75
CA ARG A 209 -2.06 22.51 -5.13
C ARG A 209 -2.64 23.72 -5.86
N SER A 210 -1.87 24.30 -6.80
CA SER A 210 -2.30 25.44 -7.64
C SER A 210 -3.30 25.05 -8.74
N LEU A 211 -3.51 23.75 -8.99
CA LEU A 211 -4.55 23.28 -9.88
C LEU A 211 -5.88 23.30 -9.14
N SER A 212 -6.58 24.43 -9.17
CA SER A 212 -8.00 24.48 -8.82
C SER A 212 -8.75 23.60 -9.82
N PHE A 213 -9.31 22.49 -9.34
CA PHE A 213 -10.29 21.73 -10.13
C PHE A 213 -11.56 22.60 -10.20
N THR A 214 -11.74 23.34 -11.29
CA THR A 214 -12.99 23.96 -11.69
C THR A 214 -13.92 22.92 -12.29
#